data_5812a97df32a7e0ed43a109abca38705
#
_entry.id   5812a97df32a7e0ed43a109abca38705
#
_cell.length_a   1.000
_cell.length_b   1.000
_cell.length_c   1.000
_cell.angle_alpha   90.00
_cell.angle_beta   90.00
_cell.angle_gamma   90.00
#
_symmetry.space_group_name_H-M   'P 1'
#
loop_
_entity.id
_entity.type
_entity.pdbx_description
1 polymer ?
#
loop_
_entity_poly.entity_id
_entity_poly.type
_entity_poly.pdbx_seq_one_letter_code
_entity_poly.pdbx_strand_id
1 'polypeptide(L)'
;MMQPTTTSMFFPPQASTLAPAYDTLFWSLSALLLVCFVLVISAGVYFVWKYRYRGGEHKVVEISHNTTLEVLWTVVPLIATLILFGWGFRNYMEMVVAPSNAIEVRVTGQKWKWTFEYDNGASSADTFAVPINRPVKLIMSSRDVLHSFFVPGFRNKMDVVPKKFNTMWFQA
;
A
#
# COMPACT_ATOMS: atom_id res chain seq x y z
N MET A 1 -25.79 1.94 -4.30
CA MET A 1 -25.15 1.36 -5.50
C MET A 1 -23.80 2.01 -5.64
N MET A 2 -22.70 1.33 -5.31
CA MET A 2 -21.37 1.83 -5.65
C MET A 2 -21.24 1.81 -7.17
N GLN A 3 -21.02 2.97 -7.77
CA GLN A 3 -20.66 3.06 -9.18
C GLN A 3 -19.34 2.30 -9.37
N PRO A 4 -19.17 1.47 -10.40
CA PRO A 4 -17.89 0.89 -10.72
C PRO A 4 -16.92 2.03 -11.05
N THR A 5 -16.11 2.41 -10.09
CA THR A 5 -15.05 3.37 -10.30
C THR A 5 -14.08 2.81 -11.33
N THR A 6 -13.70 3.64 -12.26
CA THR A 6 -12.83 3.37 -13.40
C THR A 6 -11.72 2.37 -13.06
N THR A 7 -11.73 1.24 -13.76
CA THR A 7 -10.59 0.31 -13.77
C THR A 7 -9.34 1.06 -14.18
N SER A 8 -8.40 1.22 -13.26
CA SER A 8 -7.09 1.71 -13.64
C SER A 8 -6.26 0.56 -14.20
N MET A 9 -5.26 0.87 -15.02
CA MET A 9 -4.33 -0.13 -15.55
C MET A 9 -3.62 -0.93 -14.44
N PHE A 10 -3.51 -0.36 -13.24
CA PHE A 10 -2.76 -0.91 -12.11
C PHE A 10 -3.64 -1.57 -11.05
N PHE A 11 -4.90 -1.18 -10.96
CA PHE A 11 -5.79 -1.67 -9.91
C PHE A 11 -7.15 -2.11 -10.46
N PRO A 12 -7.69 -3.21 -9.92
CA PRO A 12 -9.08 -3.58 -10.17
C PRO A 12 -10.05 -2.54 -9.57
N PRO A 13 -11.33 -2.57 -9.91
CA PRO A 13 -12.34 -1.69 -9.32
C PRO A 13 -12.30 -1.74 -7.79
N GLN A 14 -12.53 -0.60 -7.16
CA GLN A 14 -12.64 -0.51 -5.71
C GLN A 14 -13.92 -1.22 -5.25
N ALA A 15 -13.79 -2.14 -4.31
CA ALA A 15 -14.90 -2.94 -3.78
C ALA A 15 -14.98 -2.92 -2.25
N SER A 16 -14.30 -1.97 -1.58
CA SER A 16 -14.40 -1.77 -0.14
C SER A 16 -14.29 -0.29 0.22
N THR A 17 -14.76 0.04 1.41
CA THR A 17 -14.64 1.41 1.98
C THR A 17 -13.20 1.83 2.25
N LEU A 18 -12.27 0.87 2.39
CA LEU A 18 -10.84 1.11 2.63
C LEU A 18 -10.05 1.39 1.33
N ALA A 19 -10.54 0.91 0.19
CA ALA A 19 -9.83 0.98 -1.07
C ALA A 19 -9.52 2.42 -1.56
N PRO A 20 -10.43 3.41 -1.43
CA PRO A 20 -10.14 4.78 -1.85
C PRO A 20 -8.98 5.43 -1.09
N ALA A 21 -8.91 5.23 0.23
CA ALA A 21 -7.84 5.77 1.07
C ALA A 21 -6.49 5.16 0.71
N TYR A 22 -6.45 3.86 0.47
CA TYR A 22 -5.25 3.16 0.00
C TYR A 22 -4.78 3.68 -1.37
N ASP A 23 -5.67 3.76 -2.35
CA ASP A 23 -5.34 4.19 -3.71
C ASP A 23 -4.85 5.65 -3.73
N THR A 24 -5.47 6.53 -2.93
CA THR A 24 -5.04 7.93 -2.80
C THR A 24 -3.62 8.03 -2.24
N LEU A 25 -3.31 7.29 -1.18
CA LEU A 25 -1.96 7.25 -0.61
C LEU A 25 -0.95 6.70 -1.62
N PHE A 26 -1.28 5.62 -2.31
CA PHE A 26 -0.42 5.01 -3.33
C PHE A 26 -0.09 5.98 -4.47
N TRP A 27 -1.09 6.68 -5.01
CA TRP A 27 -0.86 7.63 -6.10
C TRP A 27 -0.10 8.87 -5.64
N SER A 28 -0.36 9.35 -4.41
CA SER A 28 0.38 10.48 -3.82
C SER A 28 1.86 10.14 -3.63
N LEU A 29 2.15 8.96 -3.10
CA LEU A 29 3.52 8.45 -2.97
C LEU A 29 4.19 8.28 -4.33
N SER A 30 3.48 7.67 -5.29
CA SER A 30 4.00 7.46 -6.65
C SER A 30 4.31 8.78 -7.36
N ALA A 31 3.45 9.79 -7.20
CA ALA A 31 3.67 11.13 -7.75
C ALA A 31 4.91 11.80 -7.13
N LEU A 32 5.07 11.72 -5.81
CA LEU A 32 6.26 12.26 -5.14
C LEU A 32 7.54 11.58 -5.63
N LEU A 33 7.54 10.25 -5.70
CA LEU A 33 8.68 9.48 -6.19
C LEU A 33 9.02 9.84 -7.65
N LEU A 34 8.00 10.00 -8.51
CA LEU A 34 8.19 10.40 -9.89
C LEU A 34 8.80 11.81 -9.99
N VAL A 35 8.33 12.77 -9.20
CA VAL A 35 8.90 14.13 -9.16
C VAL A 35 10.37 14.09 -8.74
N CYS A 36 10.70 13.37 -7.65
CA CYS A 36 12.08 13.21 -7.20
C CYS A 36 12.95 12.55 -8.29
N PHE A 37 12.45 11.50 -8.92
CA PHE A 37 13.15 10.81 -10.00
C PHE A 37 13.44 11.74 -11.19
N VAL A 38 12.43 12.46 -11.66
CA VAL A 38 12.57 13.40 -12.78
C VAL A 38 13.56 14.52 -12.45
N LEU A 39 13.50 15.08 -11.25
CA LEU A 39 14.44 16.12 -10.80
C LEU A 39 15.89 15.64 -10.82
N VAL A 40 16.14 14.47 -10.23
CA VAL A 40 17.52 13.90 -10.15
C VAL A 40 18.06 13.55 -11.54
N ILE A 41 17.25 12.87 -12.35
CA ILE A 41 17.68 12.49 -13.72
C ILE A 41 17.87 13.73 -14.60
N SER A 42 16.96 14.69 -14.54
CA SER A 42 17.09 15.92 -15.33
C SER A 42 18.31 16.73 -14.93
N ALA A 43 18.60 16.85 -13.63
CA ALA A 43 19.81 17.51 -13.14
C ALA A 43 21.06 16.75 -13.63
N GLY A 44 21.08 15.43 -13.53
CA GLY A 44 22.20 14.62 -14.02
C GLY A 44 22.45 14.78 -15.51
N VAL A 45 21.39 14.66 -16.32
CA VAL A 45 21.47 14.86 -17.78
C VAL A 45 21.97 16.29 -18.12
N TYR A 46 21.41 17.30 -17.43
CA TYR A 46 21.83 18.70 -17.61
C TYR A 46 23.32 18.89 -17.30
N PHE A 47 23.82 18.33 -16.20
CA PHE A 47 25.23 18.46 -15.85
C PHE A 47 26.15 17.72 -16.83
N VAL A 48 25.81 16.52 -17.26
CA VAL A 48 26.55 15.80 -18.28
C VAL A 48 26.62 16.59 -19.59
N TRP A 49 25.50 17.17 -20.01
CA TRP A 49 25.46 17.97 -21.23
C TRP A 49 26.23 19.30 -21.09
N LYS A 50 26.07 20.01 -19.98
CA LYS A 50 26.67 21.32 -19.71
C LYS A 50 28.17 21.23 -19.52
N TYR A 51 28.65 20.25 -18.74
CA TYR A 51 30.06 20.10 -18.35
C TYR A 51 30.80 19.04 -19.14
N ARG A 52 30.25 18.56 -20.25
CA ARG A 52 30.95 17.65 -21.15
C ARG A 52 32.23 18.28 -21.65
N TYR A 53 33.31 17.49 -21.75
CA TYR A 53 34.59 17.95 -22.26
C TYR A 53 34.48 18.36 -23.75
N ARG A 54 34.93 19.57 -24.08
CA ARG A 54 34.87 20.14 -25.44
C ARG A 54 36.23 20.46 -26.02
N GLY A 55 37.34 20.01 -25.37
CA GLY A 55 38.71 20.34 -25.71
C GLY A 55 39.15 21.71 -25.15
N GLY A 56 40.46 21.87 -24.93
CA GLY A 56 41.07 23.10 -24.37
C GLY A 56 41.40 23.02 -22.89
N GLU A 57 42.17 24.00 -22.41
CA GLU A 57 42.45 24.13 -20.97
C GLU A 57 41.22 24.63 -20.22
N HIS A 58 40.67 23.74 -19.39
CA HIS A 58 39.59 24.11 -18.49
C HIS A 58 40.14 24.31 -17.07
N LYS A 59 39.96 25.51 -16.52
CA LYS A 59 40.19 25.75 -15.10
C LYS A 59 38.99 25.13 -14.34
N VAL A 60 39.25 24.03 -13.63
CA VAL A 60 38.29 23.41 -12.76
C VAL A 60 38.15 24.25 -11.48
N VAL A 61 36.98 24.77 -11.17
CA VAL A 61 36.71 25.40 -9.88
C VAL A 61 36.30 24.31 -8.91
N GLU A 62 37.12 24.06 -7.91
CA GLU A 62 36.79 23.12 -6.85
C GLU A 62 35.75 23.74 -5.92
N ILE A 63 34.49 23.30 -6.05
CA ILE A 63 33.39 23.60 -5.12
C ILE A 63 33.33 22.43 -4.15
N SER A 64 33.78 22.60 -2.90
CA SER A 64 33.86 21.52 -1.93
C SER A 64 32.53 21.20 -1.26
N HIS A 65 31.71 22.23 -0.96
CA HIS A 65 30.40 22.04 -0.32
C HIS A 65 29.51 23.26 -0.49
N ASN A 66 28.20 23.06 -0.29
CA ASN A 66 27.20 24.13 -0.21
C ASN A 66 26.15 23.77 0.86
N THR A 67 26.37 24.28 2.07
CA THR A 67 25.52 23.96 3.24
C THR A 67 24.04 24.28 3.01
N THR A 68 23.72 25.37 2.31
CA THR A 68 22.32 25.73 2.01
C THR A 68 21.65 24.66 1.15
N LEU A 69 22.34 24.20 0.11
CA LEU A 69 21.84 23.16 -0.77
C LEU A 69 21.72 21.82 -0.02
N GLU A 70 22.68 21.48 0.81
CA GLU A 70 22.71 20.27 1.63
C GLU A 70 21.52 20.23 2.62
N VAL A 71 21.28 21.32 3.31
CA VAL A 71 20.12 21.46 4.20
C VAL A 71 18.81 21.34 3.43
N LEU A 72 18.71 21.97 2.26
CA LEU A 72 17.49 21.98 1.47
C LEU A 72 17.11 20.55 1.00
N TRP A 73 18.07 19.82 0.39
CA TRP A 73 17.77 18.47 -0.11
C TRP A 73 17.61 17.42 1.00
N THR A 74 18.05 17.73 2.21
CA THR A 74 17.85 16.85 3.38
C THR A 74 16.50 17.15 4.05
N VAL A 75 16.23 18.41 4.37
CA VAL A 75 15.07 18.82 5.17
C VAL A 75 13.77 18.71 4.38
N VAL A 76 13.75 19.09 3.10
CA VAL A 76 12.53 19.04 2.29
C VAL A 76 12.02 17.62 2.11
N PRO A 77 12.82 16.64 1.67
CA PRO A 77 12.39 15.24 1.59
C PRO A 77 12.05 14.64 2.96
N LEU A 78 12.77 15.01 4.02
CA LEU A 78 12.48 14.55 5.37
C LEU A 78 11.07 14.98 5.80
N ILE A 79 10.72 16.26 5.63
CA ILE A 79 9.37 16.75 5.96
C ILE A 79 8.31 16.03 5.15
N ALA A 80 8.52 15.87 3.83
CA ALA A 80 7.60 15.14 2.98
C ALA A 80 7.40 13.68 3.44
N THR A 81 8.48 13.01 3.81
CA THR A 81 8.44 11.64 4.34
C THR A 81 7.68 11.55 5.66
N LEU A 82 7.88 12.52 6.58
CA LEU A 82 7.15 12.55 7.86
C LEU A 82 5.66 12.77 7.67
N ILE A 83 5.26 13.62 6.73
CA ILE A 83 3.84 13.83 6.37
C ILE A 83 3.23 12.55 5.81
N LEU A 84 3.91 11.90 4.86
CA LEU A 84 3.46 10.64 4.28
C LEU A 84 3.41 9.51 5.30
N PHE A 85 4.38 9.46 6.22
CA PHE A 85 4.38 8.52 7.33
C PHE A 85 3.14 8.69 8.22
N GLY A 86 2.85 9.91 8.66
CA GLY A 86 1.68 10.19 9.49
C GLY A 86 0.37 9.82 8.80
N TRP A 87 0.24 10.14 7.51
CA TRP A 87 -0.92 9.77 6.70
C TRP A 87 -1.02 8.24 6.51
N GLY A 88 0.08 7.59 6.14
CA GLY A 88 0.12 6.14 5.97
C GLY A 88 -0.15 5.37 7.28
N PHE A 89 0.37 5.87 8.41
CA PHE A 89 0.11 5.30 9.73
C PHE A 89 -1.37 5.38 10.10
N ARG A 90 -2.02 6.51 9.84
CA ARG A 90 -3.46 6.65 10.05
C ARG A 90 -4.25 5.63 9.21
N ASN A 91 -3.98 5.54 7.91
CA ASN A 91 -4.64 4.57 7.04
C ASN A 91 -4.37 3.12 7.50
N TYR A 92 -3.15 2.83 7.94
CA TYR A 92 -2.80 1.52 8.50
C TYR A 92 -3.63 1.19 9.75
N MET A 93 -3.78 2.13 10.67
CA MET A 93 -4.61 1.93 11.87
C MET A 93 -6.08 1.69 11.52
N GLU A 94 -6.61 2.40 10.54
CA GLU A 94 -7.98 2.18 10.03
C GLU A 94 -8.14 0.79 9.39
N MET A 95 -7.10 0.23 8.77
CA MET A 95 -7.12 -1.12 8.20
C MET A 95 -6.95 -2.25 9.21
N VAL A 96 -6.27 -2.00 10.32
CA VAL A 96 -5.96 -3.05 11.32
C VAL A 96 -7.04 -3.14 12.40
N VAL A 97 -7.63 -2.01 12.79
CA VAL A 97 -8.62 -1.96 13.86
C VAL A 97 -10.03 -2.15 13.31
N ALA A 98 -10.57 -3.35 13.47
CA ALA A 98 -11.93 -3.65 13.05
C ALA A 98 -12.96 -2.92 13.94
N PRO A 99 -14.07 -2.39 13.36
CA PRO A 99 -15.19 -1.87 14.13
C PRO A 99 -15.77 -2.91 15.09
N SER A 100 -16.25 -2.47 16.25
CA SER A 100 -16.79 -3.38 17.29
C SER A 100 -18.06 -4.13 16.88
N ASN A 101 -18.78 -3.63 15.87
CA ASN A 101 -19.98 -4.24 15.31
C ASN A 101 -19.71 -5.12 14.08
N ALA A 102 -18.46 -5.48 13.83
CA ALA A 102 -18.09 -6.32 12.70
C ALA A 102 -18.57 -7.76 12.88
N ILE A 103 -19.11 -8.35 11.80
CA ILE A 103 -19.48 -9.75 11.75
C ILE A 103 -18.18 -10.56 11.69
N GLU A 104 -18.02 -11.55 12.58
CA GLU A 104 -16.85 -12.41 12.56
C GLU A 104 -17.06 -13.60 11.62
N VAL A 105 -16.03 -13.91 10.83
CA VAL A 105 -15.96 -15.10 9.97
C VAL A 105 -14.62 -15.75 10.21
N ARG A 106 -14.62 -17.02 10.55
CA ARG A 106 -13.41 -17.82 10.72
C ARG A 106 -12.95 -18.34 9.38
N VAL A 107 -11.68 -18.15 9.07
CA VAL A 107 -11.09 -18.58 7.78
C VAL A 107 -9.95 -19.54 8.04
N THR A 108 -10.07 -20.74 7.50
CA THR A 108 -9.02 -21.73 7.57
C THR A 108 -8.41 -21.96 6.20
N GLY A 109 -7.09 -21.68 6.10
CA GLY A 109 -6.29 -21.99 4.91
C GLY A 109 -5.67 -23.38 5.01
N GLN A 110 -5.72 -24.13 3.92
CA GLN A 110 -4.95 -25.37 3.76
C GLN A 110 -4.67 -25.60 2.27
N LYS A 111 -3.68 -26.46 1.93
CA LYS A 111 -3.39 -26.81 0.53
C LYS A 111 -4.65 -27.42 -0.11
N TRP A 112 -5.06 -26.81 -0.90
CA TRP A 112 -5.56 -26.13 -2.06
C TRP A 112 -7.01 -25.69 -1.80
N LYS A 113 -7.32 -25.28 -0.56
CA LYS A 113 -8.68 -24.99 -0.14
C LYS A 113 -8.72 -23.88 0.92
N TRP A 114 -9.72 -23.02 0.82
CA TRP A 114 -10.15 -22.10 1.86
C TRP A 114 -11.47 -22.54 2.45
N THR A 115 -11.59 -22.56 3.76
CA THR A 115 -12.86 -22.85 4.45
C THR A 115 -13.28 -21.62 5.24
N PHE A 116 -14.54 -21.24 5.10
CA PHE A 116 -15.16 -20.10 5.79
C PHE A 116 -16.25 -20.63 6.71
N GLU A 117 -16.19 -20.29 7.99
CA GLU A 117 -17.14 -20.67 9.01
C GLU A 117 -17.78 -19.43 9.61
N TYR A 118 -19.10 -19.38 9.61
CA TYR A 118 -19.90 -18.25 10.09
C TYR A 118 -20.46 -18.54 11.49
N ASP A 119 -20.77 -17.50 12.27
CA ASP A 119 -21.26 -17.65 13.64
C ASP A 119 -22.60 -18.41 13.74
N ASN A 120 -23.38 -18.46 12.66
CA ASN A 120 -24.62 -19.25 12.60
C ASN A 120 -24.39 -20.76 12.33
N GLY A 121 -23.15 -21.21 12.30
CA GLY A 121 -22.77 -22.60 12.04
C GLY A 121 -22.71 -22.98 10.55
N ALA A 122 -23.07 -22.07 9.63
CA ALA A 122 -22.89 -22.31 8.21
C ALA A 122 -21.42 -22.34 7.85
N SER A 123 -21.07 -23.17 6.85
CA SER A 123 -19.70 -23.22 6.31
C SER A 123 -19.72 -23.26 4.78
N SER A 124 -18.70 -22.71 4.17
CA SER A 124 -18.49 -22.72 2.73
C SER A 124 -17.02 -22.99 2.39
N ALA A 125 -16.78 -23.45 1.18
CA ALA A 125 -15.43 -23.74 0.67
C ALA A 125 -15.16 -22.88 -0.57
N ASP A 126 -13.97 -22.27 -0.60
CA ASP A 126 -13.43 -21.48 -1.71
C ASP A 126 -14.28 -20.28 -2.18
N THR A 127 -15.44 -20.10 -1.58
CA THR A 127 -16.35 -18.99 -1.83
C THR A 127 -16.99 -18.57 -0.51
N PHE A 128 -17.09 -17.28 -0.26
CA PHE A 128 -17.80 -16.77 0.92
C PHE A 128 -18.72 -15.62 0.54
N ALA A 129 -19.86 -15.56 1.21
CA ALA A 129 -20.86 -14.50 1.04
C ALA A 129 -20.87 -13.58 2.25
N VAL A 130 -20.87 -12.28 2.01
CA VAL A 130 -20.92 -11.26 3.06
C VAL A 130 -22.00 -10.24 2.77
N PRO A 131 -22.64 -9.67 3.79
CA PRO A 131 -23.62 -8.61 3.59
C PRO A 131 -22.93 -7.33 3.11
N ILE A 132 -23.58 -6.63 2.18
CA ILE A 132 -23.17 -5.31 1.71
C ILE A 132 -23.36 -4.28 2.83
N ASN A 133 -22.49 -3.27 2.89
CA ASN A 133 -22.52 -2.16 3.85
C ASN A 133 -22.44 -2.59 5.33
N ARG A 134 -21.90 -3.75 5.62
CA ARG A 134 -21.60 -4.17 6.99
C ARG A 134 -20.12 -4.53 7.13
N PRO A 135 -19.46 -4.12 8.23
CA PRO A 135 -18.09 -4.50 8.47
C PRO A 135 -18.01 -6.00 8.77
N VAL A 136 -17.03 -6.67 8.15
CA VAL A 136 -16.74 -8.09 8.31
C VAL A 136 -15.30 -8.24 8.77
N LYS A 137 -15.10 -8.96 9.86
CA LYS A 137 -13.79 -9.29 10.42
C LYS A 137 -13.49 -10.76 10.16
N LEU A 138 -12.42 -11.01 9.45
CA LEU A 138 -11.91 -12.35 9.23
C LEU A 138 -10.91 -12.71 10.34
N ILE A 139 -11.10 -13.87 10.95
CA ILE A 139 -10.16 -14.48 11.90
C ILE A 139 -9.53 -15.66 11.20
N MET A 140 -8.27 -15.54 10.81
CA MET A 140 -7.63 -16.44 9.87
C MET A 140 -6.54 -17.29 10.53
N SER A 141 -6.50 -18.58 10.22
CA SER A 141 -5.42 -19.49 10.61
C SER A 141 -5.18 -20.54 9.54
N SER A 142 -3.98 -21.11 9.51
CA SER A 142 -3.63 -22.20 8.59
C SER A 142 -3.56 -23.54 9.31
N ARG A 143 -3.95 -24.62 8.62
CA ARG A 143 -3.80 -26.00 9.11
C ARG A 143 -2.47 -26.64 8.75
N ASP A 144 -1.78 -26.14 7.73
CA ASP A 144 -0.57 -26.76 7.18
C ASP A 144 0.62 -25.80 7.07
N VAL A 145 0.67 -24.98 6.04
CA VAL A 145 1.79 -24.08 5.74
C VAL A 145 1.35 -22.62 5.75
N LEU A 146 2.27 -21.72 5.53
CA LEU A 146 1.96 -20.30 5.31
C LEU A 146 1.15 -20.12 4.03
N HIS A 147 0.02 -19.43 4.14
CA HIS A 147 -0.81 -18.96 3.02
C HIS A 147 -0.92 -17.44 3.05
N SER A 148 -1.40 -16.85 1.97
CA SER A 148 -1.71 -15.44 1.92
C SER A 148 -3.13 -15.23 1.39
N PHE A 149 -3.97 -14.63 2.21
CA PHE A 149 -5.34 -14.28 1.83
C PHE A 149 -5.33 -12.89 1.21
N PHE A 150 -5.72 -12.79 -0.06
CA PHE A 150 -5.67 -11.54 -0.81
C PHE A 150 -6.95 -11.29 -1.59
N VAL A 151 -7.58 -10.15 -1.36
CA VAL A 151 -8.74 -9.67 -2.12
C VAL A 151 -8.38 -8.36 -2.81
N PRO A 152 -7.96 -8.40 -4.08
CA PRO A 152 -7.42 -7.21 -4.77
C PRO A 152 -8.37 -6.03 -4.81
N GLY A 153 -9.67 -6.26 -5.02
CA GLY A 153 -10.69 -5.21 -5.03
C GLY A 153 -10.86 -4.50 -3.68
N PHE A 154 -10.48 -5.15 -2.58
CA PHE A 154 -10.54 -4.57 -1.23
C PHE A 154 -9.23 -3.87 -0.82
N ARG A 155 -8.15 -4.02 -1.60
CA ARG A 155 -6.78 -3.56 -1.27
C ARG A 155 -6.24 -4.18 0.01
N ASN A 156 -6.73 -5.35 0.37
CA ASN A 156 -6.40 -6.00 1.63
C ASN A 156 -5.75 -7.35 1.40
N LYS A 157 -4.59 -7.55 2.05
CA LYS A 157 -3.80 -8.77 2.01
C LYS A 157 -3.28 -9.08 3.40
N MET A 158 -3.41 -10.35 3.83
CA MET A 158 -2.91 -10.80 5.12
C MET A 158 -2.36 -12.21 5.03
N ASP A 159 -1.21 -12.42 5.64
CA ASP A 159 -0.62 -13.75 5.74
C ASP A 159 -1.35 -14.59 6.78
N VAL A 160 -1.59 -15.85 6.43
CA VAL A 160 -2.34 -16.82 7.24
C VAL A 160 -1.36 -17.89 7.70
N VAL A 161 -0.98 -17.82 8.99
CA VAL A 161 0.12 -18.55 9.57
C VAL A 161 -0.40 -19.75 10.40
N PRO A 162 0.25 -20.92 10.33
CA PRO A 162 -0.09 -22.05 11.19
C PRO A 162 0.05 -21.73 12.68
N LYS A 163 -0.87 -22.23 13.50
CA LYS A 163 -0.90 -22.04 14.96
C LYS A 163 -0.95 -20.60 15.45
N LYS A 164 -1.28 -19.65 14.57
CA LYS A 164 -1.47 -18.24 14.89
C LYS A 164 -2.76 -17.75 14.28
N PHE A 165 -3.47 -16.87 15.00
CA PHE A 165 -4.63 -16.16 14.46
C PHE A 165 -4.21 -14.77 14.00
N ASN A 166 -4.45 -14.47 12.74
CA ASN A 166 -4.34 -13.13 12.17
C ASN A 166 -5.74 -12.62 11.85
N THR A 167 -5.91 -11.32 11.97
CA THR A 167 -7.21 -10.68 11.70
C THR A 167 -7.11 -9.65 10.59
N MET A 168 -8.14 -9.59 9.79
CA MET A 168 -8.33 -8.61 8.74
C MET A 168 -9.80 -8.22 8.70
N TRP A 169 -10.11 -6.98 8.37
CA TRP A 169 -11.49 -6.57 8.21
C TRP A 169 -11.71 -5.76 6.94
N PHE A 170 -12.93 -5.70 6.48
CA PHE A 170 -13.37 -4.88 5.35
C PHE A 170 -14.88 -4.62 5.43
N GLN A 171 -15.33 -3.68 4.64
CA GLN A 171 -16.75 -3.42 4.39
C GLN A 171 -16.93 -3.27 2.87
N ALA A 172 -17.72 -4.19 2.29
CA ALA A 172 -18.01 -4.24 0.87
C ALA A 172 -19.16 -3.30 0.49
#